data_a3642727f533331c723b774c64bbf3bf
#
_entry.id   a3642727f533331c723b774c64bbf3bf
#
_cell.length_a   1.000
_cell.length_b   1.000
_cell.length_c   1.000
_cell.angle_alpha   90.00
_cell.angle_beta   90.00
_cell.angle_gamma   90.00
#
_symmetry.space_group_name_H-M   'P 1'
#
loop_
_entity.id
_entity.type
_entity.pdbx_description
1 polymer ?
#
loop_
_entity_poly.entity_id
_entity_poly.type
_entity_poly.pdbx_seq_one_letter_code
_entity_poly.pdbx_strand_id
1 'polypeptide(L)'
;MQALKIAVIGGGSSYTPELIEGIIVRYEQLPVTELALVDVESGREKVEIIAALTRRMLKHKGLEQVAVSVHFTLDEAIRGASFVLTQLRVGQLAARAADERLGLKYHLLGQETTGVGGFAKALRTIPVILEVARKVEQLAPEAFILNFTNPAGIVTEAVSRYSTAKIIGLCNVPINMQHMIVGMLGAQESEVKLRFAGLNHMVWVHKVLQGREDVTGKVIDMLCDGKALSMNNIKELPWPAEFLRALKAIPCPYHRYFWLTPAMLAEEIAAAKTKGTRAEQVMKVEQELFALYADPQLEEKPEQLSFRGGAYYSEVAVELINAIYNNLGAEMVMNTRNNGAIHGLDDDAVVETNSIIDAQGARPLAFGPLPPAMNGLTQQVKAFERLTIEAAVHGCRESALLALVTNPLVGNVTDAQALLDEVLTINRQWLTQFN
;
A
#
# COMPACT_ATOMS: atom_id res chain seq x y z
N MET A 1 8.28 24.95 -19.64
CA MET A 1 7.79 24.01 -18.61
C MET A 1 8.94 23.10 -18.22
N GLN A 2 9.12 22.84 -16.95
CA GLN A 2 10.14 21.90 -16.49
C GLN A 2 9.74 20.50 -16.97
N ALA A 3 10.69 19.70 -17.45
CA ALA A 3 10.43 18.34 -17.90
C ALA A 3 9.89 17.52 -16.74
N LEU A 4 8.76 16.82 -16.91
CA LEU A 4 8.17 15.95 -15.89
C LEU A 4 8.56 14.50 -16.19
N LYS A 5 9.62 14.04 -15.51
CA LYS A 5 10.07 12.65 -15.56
C LYS A 5 9.53 11.87 -14.35
N ILE A 6 8.96 10.72 -14.60
CA ILE A 6 8.46 9.78 -13.59
C ILE A 6 9.26 8.49 -13.68
N ALA A 7 9.97 8.11 -12.61
CA ALA A 7 10.62 6.83 -12.48
C ALA A 7 9.69 5.84 -11.75
N VAL A 8 9.54 4.63 -12.26
CA VAL A 8 8.69 3.58 -11.69
C VAL A 8 9.56 2.39 -11.30
N ILE A 9 9.82 2.24 -10.00
CA ILE A 9 10.63 1.14 -9.44
C ILE A 9 9.71 -0.07 -9.19
N GLY A 10 10.02 -1.18 -9.84
CA GLY A 10 9.11 -2.31 -10.02
C GLY A 10 8.22 -2.11 -11.25
N GLY A 11 8.78 -1.54 -12.32
CA GLY A 11 8.09 -1.18 -13.56
C GLY A 11 7.44 -2.36 -14.28
N GLY A 12 7.95 -3.60 -14.08
CA GLY A 12 7.35 -4.84 -14.54
C GLY A 12 6.14 -5.33 -13.74
N SER A 13 5.63 -4.54 -12.81
CA SER A 13 4.41 -4.88 -12.08
C SER A 13 3.20 -4.96 -13.02
N SER A 14 2.34 -5.97 -12.81
CA SER A 14 1.08 -6.09 -13.55
C SER A 14 0.09 -4.92 -13.29
N TYR A 15 0.38 -4.03 -12.34
CA TYR A 15 -0.37 -2.78 -12.12
C TYR A 15 0.09 -1.59 -12.94
N THR A 16 1.26 -1.66 -13.55
CA THR A 16 1.80 -0.52 -14.30
C THR A 16 0.85 0.00 -15.39
N PRO A 17 0.10 -0.85 -16.15
CA PRO A 17 -0.85 -0.35 -17.15
C PRO A 17 -1.95 0.53 -16.55
N GLU A 18 -2.41 0.27 -15.32
CA GLU A 18 -3.38 1.12 -14.64
C GLU A 18 -2.79 2.50 -14.29
N LEU A 19 -1.54 2.52 -13.81
CA LEU A 19 -0.83 3.78 -13.56
C LEU A 19 -0.67 4.61 -14.85
N ILE A 20 -0.31 3.95 -15.95
CA ILE A 20 -0.16 4.61 -17.27
C ILE A 20 -1.48 5.20 -17.75
N GLU A 21 -2.59 4.45 -17.62
CA GLU A 21 -3.92 4.97 -17.94
C GLU A 21 -4.26 6.24 -17.14
N GLY A 22 -3.99 6.23 -15.82
CA GLY A 22 -4.20 7.40 -14.97
C GLY A 22 -3.39 8.63 -15.43
N ILE A 23 -2.13 8.43 -15.82
CA ILE A 23 -1.27 9.50 -16.38
C ILE A 23 -1.82 10.01 -17.70
N ILE A 24 -2.25 9.13 -18.59
CA ILE A 24 -2.83 9.49 -19.90
C ILE A 24 -4.08 10.35 -19.71
N VAL A 25 -4.99 9.94 -18.83
CA VAL A 25 -6.25 10.68 -18.56
C VAL A 25 -5.99 12.10 -18.06
N ARG A 26 -4.90 12.32 -17.33
CA ARG A 26 -4.55 13.63 -16.75
C ARG A 26 -3.38 14.32 -17.48
N TYR A 27 -3.06 13.92 -18.71
CA TYR A 27 -1.89 14.42 -19.42
C TYR A 27 -1.89 15.96 -19.62
N GLU A 28 -3.06 16.57 -19.82
CA GLU A 28 -3.19 18.02 -19.91
C GLU A 28 -2.78 18.76 -18.63
N GLN A 29 -3.01 18.12 -17.47
CA GLN A 29 -2.65 18.65 -16.15
C GLN A 29 -1.22 18.27 -15.74
N LEU A 30 -0.73 17.13 -16.24
CA LEU A 30 0.55 16.52 -15.94
C LEU A 30 1.31 16.23 -17.24
N PRO A 31 1.99 17.22 -17.82
CA PRO A 31 2.68 17.05 -19.10
C PRO A 31 3.95 16.21 -18.95
N VAL A 32 3.78 14.91 -18.73
CA VAL A 32 4.83 13.93 -18.55
C VAL A 32 5.65 13.84 -19.83
N THR A 33 6.97 13.95 -19.71
CA THR A 33 7.91 13.88 -20.84
C THR A 33 8.62 12.53 -20.91
N GLU A 34 8.80 11.85 -19.75
CA GLU A 34 9.48 10.56 -19.69
C GLU A 34 8.88 9.66 -18.59
N LEU A 35 8.71 8.38 -18.94
CA LEU A 35 8.38 7.27 -18.04
C LEU A 35 9.57 6.32 -18.03
N ALA A 36 10.35 6.31 -16.94
CA ALA A 36 11.50 5.43 -16.76
C ALA A 36 11.10 4.21 -15.93
N LEU A 37 10.91 3.04 -16.56
CA LEU A 37 10.52 1.80 -15.91
C LEU A 37 11.77 1.06 -15.44
N VAL A 38 11.83 0.74 -14.15
CA VAL A 38 12.98 0.03 -13.55
C VAL A 38 12.53 -1.30 -13.00
N ASP A 39 13.25 -2.36 -13.33
CA ASP A 39 13.07 -3.66 -12.68
C ASP A 39 14.42 -4.35 -12.47
N VAL A 40 14.41 -5.48 -11.76
CA VAL A 40 15.58 -6.34 -11.59
C VAL A 40 15.75 -7.21 -12.84
N GLU A 41 16.97 -7.73 -13.06
CA GLU A 41 17.27 -8.56 -14.25
C GLU A 41 16.32 -9.76 -14.38
N SER A 42 15.95 -10.39 -13.27
CA SER A 42 14.96 -11.49 -13.26
C SER A 42 13.53 -11.07 -13.63
N GLY A 43 13.24 -9.76 -13.70
CA GLY A 43 11.97 -9.17 -14.13
C GLY A 43 11.99 -8.65 -15.57
N ARG A 44 13.10 -8.86 -16.33
CA ARG A 44 13.32 -8.29 -17.67
C ARG A 44 12.14 -8.54 -18.61
N GLU A 45 11.73 -9.77 -18.77
CA GLU A 45 10.63 -10.14 -19.67
C GLU A 45 9.35 -9.34 -19.33
N LYS A 46 9.01 -9.26 -18.05
CA LYS A 46 7.81 -8.56 -17.60
C LYS A 46 7.88 -7.06 -17.87
N VAL A 47 9.00 -6.40 -17.54
CA VAL A 47 9.13 -4.95 -17.75
C VAL A 47 9.18 -4.60 -19.22
N GLU A 48 9.75 -5.43 -20.08
CA GLU A 48 9.77 -5.23 -21.54
C GLU A 48 8.35 -5.36 -22.13
N ILE A 49 7.55 -6.35 -21.69
CA ILE A 49 6.14 -6.49 -22.08
C ILE A 49 5.36 -5.23 -21.65
N ILE A 50 5.53 -4.79 -20.41
CA ILE A 50 4.86 -3.58 -19.89
C ILE A 50 5.29 -2.33 -20.68
N ALA A 51 6.57 -2.17 -20.96
CA ALA A 51 7.07 -1.03 -21.75
C ALA A 51 6.49 -1.01 -23.17
N ALA A 52 6.38 -2.19 -23.80
CA ALA A 52 5.77 -2.31 -25.11
C ALA A 52 4.27 -1.93 -25.08
N LEU A 53 3.51 -2.43 -24.08
CA LEU A 53 2.12 -2.03 -23.87
C LEU A 53 1.99 -0.54 -23.58
N THR A 54 2.84 0.01 -22.71
CA THR A 54 2.86 1.46 -22.40
C THR A 54 3.00 2.31 -23.65
N ARG A 55 3.93 1.95 -24.55
CA ARG A 55 4.10 2.67 -25.82
C ARG A 55 2.86 2.57 -26.71
N ARG A 56 2.17 1.41 -26.77
CA ARG A 56 0.92 1.24 -27.51
C ARG A 56 -0.20 2.09 -26.92
N MET A 57 -0.36 2.09 -25.61
CA MET A 57 -1.36 2.91 -24.91
C MET A 57 -1.15 4.40 -25.17
N LEU A 58 0.09 4.89 -25.07
CA LEU A 58 0.44 6.28 -25.36
C LEU A 58 0.15 6.63 -26.84
N LYS A 59 0.56 5.79 -27.77
CA LYS A 59 0.31 5.97 -29.20
C LYS A 59 -1.19 6.02 -29.52
N HIS A 60 -1.98 5.11 -28.94
CA HIS A 60 -3.43 5.08 -29.13
C HIS A 60 -4.12 6.39 -28.71
N LYS A 61 -3.54 7.11 -27.75
CA LYS A 61 -4.02 8.41 -27.25
C LYS A 61 -3.28 9.63 -27.85
N GLY A 62 -2.45 9.42 -28.87
CA GLY A 62 -1.71 10.51 -29.55
C GLY A 62 -0.62 11.14 -28.71
N LEU A 63 0.01 10.39 -27.79
CA LEU A 63 1.03 10.83 -26.83
C LEU A 63 2.40 10.19 -27.10
N GLU A 64 2.75 9.92 -28.38
CA GLU A 64 4.02 9.29 -28.76
C GLU A 64 5.25 10.11 -28.38
N GLN A 65 5.11 11.39 -28.08
CA GLN A 65 6.17 12.26 -27.61
C GLN A 65 6.63 11.92 -26.18
N VAL A 66 5.88 11.16 -25.40
CA VAL A 66 6.28 10.69 -24.07
C VAL A 66 7.29 9.57 -24.23
N ALA A 67 8.53 9.81 -23.79
CA ALA A 67 9.57 8.78 -23.84
C ALA A 67 9.29 7.65 -22.84
N VAL A 68 9.49 6.39 -23.26
CA VAL A 68 9.39 5.21 -22.39
C VAL A 68 10.74 4.50 -22.42
N SER A 69 11.47 4.55 -21.31
CA SER A 69 12.76 3.88 -21.13
C SER A 69 12.66 2.71 -20.16
N VAL A 70 13.51 1.70 -20.33
CA VAL A 70 13.61 0.54 -19.43
C VAL A 70 15.01 0.47 -18.87
N HIS A 71 15.12 0.28 -17.57
CA HIS A 71 16.39 0.26 -16.85
C HIS A 71 16.45 -0.93 -15.89
N PHE A 72 17.65 -1.45 -15.67
CA PHE A 72 17.95 -2.52 -14.70
C PHE A 72 18.85 -2.02 -13.56
N THR A 73 19.09 -0.70 -13.54
CA THR A 73 19.78 0.03 -12.47
C THR A 73 18.99 1.28 -12.13
N LEU A 74 19.14 1.75 -10.90
CA LEU A 74 18.38 2.90 -10.38
C LEU A 74 18.87 4.24 -10.95
N ASP A 75 20.18 4.35 -11.22
CA ASP A 75 20.86 5.64 -11.40
C ASP A 75 20.34 6.45 -12.60
N GLU A 76 20.19 5.82 -13.76
CA GLU A 76 19.72 6.52 -14.98
C GLU A 76 18.23 6.88 -14.89
N ALA A 77 17.45 6.00 -14.30
CA ALA A 77 16.02 6.22 -14.14
C ALA A 77 15.71 7.35 -13.14
N ILE A 78 16.40 7.37 -12.00
CA ILE A 78 16.17 8.35 -10.94
C ILE A 78 16.74 9.72 -11.29
N ARG A 79 17.85 9.76 -12.03
CA ARG A 79 18.50 11.03 -12.39
C ARG A 79 17.52 11.99 -13.08
N GLY A 80 17.28 13.15 -12.44
CA GLY A 80 16.38 14.18 -12.94
C GLY A 80 14.90 13.82 -12.88
N ALA A 81 14.51 12.75 -12.18
CA ALA A 81 13.10 12.43 -11.93
C ALA A 81 12.45 13.49 -11.03
N SER A 82 11.21 13.84 -11.32
CA SER A 82 10.38 14.68 -10.46
C SER A 82 9.63 13.83 -9.42
N PHE A 83 9.26 12.60 -9.81
CA PHE A 83 8.60 11.62 -8.95
C PHE A 83 9.22 10.24 -9.14
N VAL A 84 9.35 9.53 -8.04
CA VAL A 84 9.82 8.14 -8.00
C VAL A 84 8.73 7.28 -7.37
N LEU A 85 8.03 6.50 -8.18
CA LEU A 85 6.95 5.63 -7.73
C LEU A 85 7.53 4.26 -7.40
N THR A 86 7.20 3.71 -6.23
CA THR A 86 7.70 2.40 -5.81
C THR A 86 6.56 1.41 -5.69
N GLN A 87 6.59 0.36 -6.49
CA GLN A 87 5.61 -0.76 -6.49
C GLN A 87 6.32 -2.12 -6.54
N LEU A 88 7.50 -2.17 -5.94
CA LEU A 88 8.36 -3.34 -5.95
C LEU A 88 7.86 -4.45 -5.00
N ARG A 89 8.28 -5.67 -5.28
CA ARG A 89 8.01 -6.84 -4.43
C ARG A 89 9.26 -7.70 -4.38
N VAL A 90 10.04 -7.56 -3.32
CA VAL A 90 11.24 -8.37 -3.10
C VAL A 90 10.83 -9.84 -2.91
N GLY A 91 11.43 -10.73 -3.70
CA GLY A 91 11.08 -12.16 -3.73
C GLY A 91 9.81 -12.49 -4.52
N GLN A 92 9.19 -11.51 -5.18
CA GLN A 92 8.02 -11.68 -6.06
C GLN A 92 6.83 -12.37 -5.35
N LEU A 93 5.93 -13.00 -6.11
CA LEU A 93 4.79 -13.73 -5.56
C LEU A 93 5.18 -15.06 -4.90
N ALA A 94 6.32 -15.63 -5.27
CA ALA A 94 6.81 -16.87 -4.67
C ALA A 94 7.15 -16.68 -3.18
N ALA A 95 7.87 -15.62 -2.82
CA ALA A 95 8.15 -15.30 -1.42
C ALA A 95 6.86 -14.98 -0.65
N ARG A 96 5.91 -14.26 -1.27
CA ARG A 96 4.59 -14.01 -0.67
C ARG A 96 3.84 -15.32 -0.37
N ALA A 97 3.82 -16.27 -1.30
CA ALA A 97 3.17 -17.56 -1.09
C ALA A 97 3.82 -18.34 0.06
N ALA A 98 5.15 -18.30 0.17
CA ALA A 98 5.88 -18.90 1.28
C ALA A 98 5.51 -18.24 2.62
N ASP A 99 5.44 -16.91 2.68
CA ASP A 99 5.04 -16.18 3.88
C ASP A 99 3.59 -16.52 4.32
N GLU A 100 2.65 -16.55 3.36
CA GLU A 100 1.25 -16.90 3.63
C GLU A 100 1.14 -18.34 4.17
N ARG A 101 1.85 -19.30 3.57
CA ARG A 101 1.87 -20.69 4.02
C ARG A 101 2.54 -20.85 5.37
N LEU A 102 3.59 -20.07 5.66
CA LEU A 102 4.25 -20.07 6.95
C LEU A 102 3.29 -19.65 8.07
N GLY A 103 2.54 -18.56 7.88
CA GLY A 103 1.51 -18.17 8.84
C GLY A 103 0.52 -19.30 9.13
N LEU A 104 -0.04 -19.90 8.08
CA LEU A 104 -1.01 -21.00 8.20
C LEU A 104 -0.43 -22.26 8.87
N LYS A 105 0.86 -22.55 8.68
CA LYS A 105 1.57 -23.67 9.34
C LYS A 105 1.53 -23.55 10.87
N TYR A 106 1.62 -22.33 11.37
CA TYR A 106 1.56 -22.01 12.80
C TYR A 106 0.16 -21.68 13.31
N HIS A 107 -0.89 -21.96 12.53
CA HIS A 107 -2.26 -21.58 12.82
C HIS A 107 -2.45 -20.07 13.05
N LEU A 108 -1.65 -19.28 12.35
CA LEU A 108 -1.73 -17.82 12.27
C LEU A 108 -2.22 -17.39 10.88
N LEU A 109 -2.67 -16.16 10.79
CA LEU A 109 -3.13 -15.59 9.51
C LEU A 109 -2.01 -15.60 8.46
N GLY A 110 -2.30 -16.14 7.29
CA GLY A 110 -1.46 -16.14 6.10
C GLY A 110 -1.69 -14.92 5.23
N GLN A 111 -1.46 -13.71 5.77
CA GLN A 111 -1.75 -12.45 5.13
C GLN A 111 -0.46 -11.70 4.73
N GLU A 112 -0.48 -11.04 3.57
CA GLU A 112 0.70 -10.41 2.95
C GLU A 112 1.27 -9.21 3.72
N THR A 113 0.40 -8.43 4.41
CA THR A 113 0.74 -7.08 4.89
C THR A 113 0.55 -6.89 6.38
N THR A 114 -0.03 -7.88 7.05
CA THR A 114 -0.24 -7.92 8.50
C THR A 114 0.33 -9.22 9.08
N GLY A 115 0.50 -9.30 10.39
CA GLY A 115 1.01 -10.51 11.04
C GLY A 115 2.40 -10.92 10.55
N VAL A 116 2.63 -12.24 10.49
CA VAL A 116 3.92 -12.84 10.10
C VAL A 116 4.32 -12.48 8.68
N GLY A 117 3.36 -12.51 7.74
CA GLY A 117 3.65 -12.20 6.33
C GLY A 117 4.04 -10.74 6.13
N GLY A 118 3.37 -9.81 6.82
CA GLY A 118 3.74 -8.39 6.82
C GLY A 118 5.14 -8.16 7.40
N PHE A 119 5.47 -8.83 8.49
CA PHE A 119 6.80 -8.82 9.10
C PHE A 119 7.87 -9.32 8.14
N ALA A 120 7.72 -10.53 7.59
CA ALA A 120 8.70 -11.12 6.67
C ALA A 120 8.91 -10.27 5.42
N LYS A 121 7.82 -9.74 4.85
CA LYS A 121 7.86 -8.84 3.70
C LYS A 121 8.57 -7.52 4.03
N ALA A 122 8.32 -6.91 5.18
CA ALA A 122 8.98 -5.69 5.61
C ALA A 122 10.49 -5.89 5.76
N LEU A 123 10.93 -6.98 6.40
CA LEU A 123 12.36 -7.29 6.56
C LEU A 123 13.11 -7.32 5.22
N ARG A 124 12.49 -7.89 4.17
CA ARG A 124 13.09 -7.96 2.82
C ARG A 124 13.04 -6.62 2.07
N THR A 125 11.97 -5.85 2.29
CA THR A 125 11.68 -4.66 1.49
C THR A 125 12.45 -3.43 1.96
N ILE A 126 12.61 -3.27 3.28
CA ILE A 126 13.22 -2.07 3.88
C ILE A 126 14.65 -1.82 3.38
N PRO A 127 15.57 -2.78 3.31
CA PRO A 127 16.91 -2.53 2.78
C PRO A 127 16.89 -2.01 1.34
N VAL A 128 16.02 -2.57 0.49
CA VAL A 128 15.89 -2.18 -0.92
C VAL A 128 15.32 -0.77 -1.08
N ILE A 129 14.28 -0.44 -0.32
CA ILE A 129 13.66 0.90 -0.40
C ILE A 129 14.59 1.99 0.14
N LEU A 130 15.41 1.68 1.15
CA LEU A 130 16.42 2.60 1.65
C LEU A 130 17.55 2.83 0.63
N GLU A 131 17.88 1.85 -0.20
CA GLU A 131 18.77 2.04 -1.32
C GLU A 131 18.17 2.98 -2.36
N VAL A 132 16.88 2.78 -2.72
CA VAL A 132 16.16 3.70 -3.61
C VAL A 132 16.18 5.12 -3.03
N ALA A 133 15.88 5.28 -1.75
CA ALA A 133 15.88 6.59 -1.08
C ALA A 133 17.25 7.28 -1.15
N ARG A 134 18.33 6.56 -0.86
CA ARG A 134 19.71 7.09 -1.00
C ARG A 134 20.04 7.54 -2.43
N LYS A 135 19.58 6.78 -3.44
CA LYS A 135 19.75 7.18 -4.83
C LYS A 135 18.93 8.43 -5.18
N VAL A 136 17.73 8.57 -4.62
CA VAL A 136 16.92 9.80 -4.80
C VAL A 136 17.63 10.99 -4.17
N GLU A 137 18.14 10.87 -2.95
CA GLU A 137 18.92 11.94 -2.30
C GLU A 137 20.11 12.41 -3.13
N GLN A 138 20.78 11.49 -3.81
CA GLN A 138 21.99 11.78 -4.60
C GLN A 138 21.68 12.33 -6.00
N LEU A 139 20.65 11.85 -6.67
CA LEU A 139 20.43 12.02 -8.10
C LEU A 139 19.20 12.89 -8.45
N ALA A 140 18.25 13.00 -7.51
CA ALA A 140 17.02 13.78 -7.65
C ALA A 140 16.51 14.27 -6.28
N PRO A 141 17.27 15.09 -5.53
CA PRO A 141 16.95 15.44 -4.12
C PRO A 141 15.63 16.18 -3.95
N GLU A 142 15.10 16.78 -5.00
CA GLU A 142 13.80 17.46 -4.96
C GLU A 142 12.63 16.52 -5.28
N ALA A 143 12.90 15.32 -5.80
CA ALA A 143 11.87 14.37 -6.15
C ALA A 143 11.11 13.83 -4.92
N PHE A 144 9.83 13.55 -5.10
CA PHE A 144 9.03 12.82 -4.13
C PHE A 144 9.04 11.32 -4.42
N ILE A 145 9.29 10.52 -3.41
CA ILE A 145 9.02 9.08 -3.45
C ILE A 145 7.55 8.88 -3.11
N LEU A 146 6.80 8.30 -4.04
CA LEU A 146 5.40 7.91 -3.84
C LEU A 146 5.37 6.40 -3.65
N ASN A 147 5.15 5.99 -2.40
CA ASN A 147 5.34 4.60 -2.01
C ASN A 147 4.03 3.80 -2.06
N PHE A 148 3.93 2.88 -3.02
CA PHE A 148 2.89 1.84 -3.11
C PHE A 148 3.36 0.50 -2.55
N THR A 149 4.66 0.38 -2.27
CA THR A 149 5.25 -0.87 -1.81
C THR A 149 4.77 -1.20 -0.41
N ASN A 150 4.13 -2.35 -0.27
CA ASN A 150 3.61 -2.85 1.01
C ASN A 150 4.68 -3.60 1.82
N PRO A 151 4.56 -3.57 3.16
CA PRO A 151 3.58 -2.86 4.00
C PRO A 151 3.80 -1.34 3.97
N ALA A 152 2.85 -0.58 3.39
CA ALA A 152 3.11 0.81 3.01
C ALA A 152 3.45 1.72 4.20
N GLY A 153 2.78 1.55 5.35
CA GLY A 153 3.09 2.31 6.56
C GLY A 153 4.51 2.06 7.07
N ILE A 154 4.91 0.79 7.22
CA ILE A 154 6.25 0.39 7.70
C ILE A 154 7.33 0.89 6.73
N VAL A 155 7.14 0.69 5.43
CA VAL A 155 8.12 1.10 4.39
C VAL A 155 8.27 2.63 4.36
N THR A 156 7.16 3.36 4.43
CA THR A 156 7.19 4.83 4.48
C THR A 156 7.88 5.34 5.74
N GLU A 157 7.60 4.73 6.91
CA GLU A 157 8.26 5.11 8.15
C GLU A 157 9.77 4.81 8.14
N ALA A 158 10.17 3.66 7.59
CA ALA A 158 11.59 3.32 7.44
C ALA A 158 12.35 4.40 6.64
N VAL A 159 11.84 4.80 5.49
CA VAL A 159 12.48 5.86 4.68
C VAL A 159 12.45 7.20 5.42
N SER A 160 11.32 7.58 6.03
CA SER A 160 11.21 8.87 6.70
C SER A 160 12.11 9.00 7.95
N ARG A 161 12.53 7.87 8.55
CA ARG A 161 13.43 7.84 9.73
C ARG A 161 14.90 7.73 9.36
N TYR A 162 15.22 7.00 8.28
CA TYR A 162 16.60 6.65 7.92
C TYR A 162 17.11 7.32 6.65
N SER A 163 16.34 8.29 6.12
CA SER A 163 16.66 9.05 4.92
C SER A 163 16.08 10.47 5.02
N THR A 164 16.65 11.39 4.24
CA THR A 164 16.14 12.76 4.05
C THR A 164 15.25 12.87 2.81
N ALA A 165 15.11 11.80 2.03
CA ALA A 165 14.26 11.77 0.84
C ALA A 165 12.79 12.05 1.19
N LYS A 166 12.14 12.87 0.38
CA LYS A 166 10.72 13.19 0.53
C LYS A 166 9.88 11.98 0.18
N ILE A 167 9.15 11.40 1.13
CA ILE A 167 8.31 10.23 0.89
C ILE A 167 6.89 10.43 1.37
N ILE A 168 5.93 9.93 0.58
CA ILE A 168 4.50 9.83 0.93
C ILE A 168 4.05 8.42 0.60
N GLY A 169 3.43 7.74 1.56
CA GLY A 169 2.88 6.40 1.35
C GLY A 169 1.42 6.45 0.93
N LEU A 170 1.04 5.53 0.07
CA LEU A 170 -0.27 5.43 -0.56
C LEU A 170 -0.95 4.10 -0.20
N CYS A 171 -2.26 4.15 0.02
CA CYS A 171 -3.12 2.99 0.14
C CYS A 171 -4.44 3.23 -0.59
N ASN A 172 -4.95 2.18 -1.21
CA ASN A 172 -6.26 2.26 -1.87
C ASN A 172 -7.45 1.98 -0.93
N VAL A 173 -7.20 1.62 0.33
CA VAL A 173 -8.28 1.36 1.30
C VAL A 173 -9.13 2.60 1.54
N PRO A 174 -8.57 3.78 1.84
CA PRO A 174 -9.38 4.97 2.09
C PRO A 174 -10.26 5.37 0.91
N ILE A 175 -9.73 5.38 -0.32
CA ILE A 175 -10.50 5.75 -1.50
C ILE A 175 -11.60 4.72 -1.82
N ASN A 176 -11.32 3.42 -1.64
CA ASN A 176 -12.36 2.40 -1.77
C ASN A 176 -13.48 2.60 -0.74
N MET A 177 -13.13 2.90 0.52
CA MET A 177 -14.14 3.21 1.55
C MET A 177 -14.92 4.47 1.21
N GLN A 178 -14.28 5.51 0.66
CA GLN A 178 -14.93 6.73 0.18
C GLN A 178 -16.00 6.39 -0.87
N HIS A 179 -15.62 5.72 -1.95
CA HIS A 179 -16.55 5.37 -3.05
C HIS A 179 -17.70 4.48 -2.56
N MET A 180 -17.41 3.49 -1.70
CA MET A 180 -18.46 2.60 -1.18
C MET A 180 -19.45 3.35 -0.29
N ILE A 181 -18.98 4.24 0.59
CA ILE A 181 -19.85 5.02 1.48
C ILE A 181 -20.68 6.03 0.67
N VAL A 182 -20.06 6.70 -0.30
CA VAL A 182 -20.77 7.59 -1.25
C VAL A 182 -21.88 6.83 -1.96
N GLY A 183 -21.58 5.64 -2.49
CA GLY A 183 -22.55 4.77 -3.13
C GLY A 183 -23.68 4.30 -2.21
N MET A 184 -23.36 3.95 -0.94
CA MET A 184 -24.38 3.61 0.06
C MET A 184 -25.35 4.76 0.33
N LEU A 185 -24.84 5.99 0.40
CA LEU A 185 -25.64 7.18 0.66
C LEU A 185 -26.44 7.63 -0.57
N GLY A 186 -26.13 7.12 -1.77
CA GLY A 186 -26.71 7.59 -3.03
C GLY A 186 -26.38 9.07 -3.32
N ALA A 187 -25.22 9.53 -2.84
CA ALA A 187 -24.75 10.91 -2.93
C ALA A 187 -23.73 11.09 -4.07
N GLN A 188 -23.36 12.33 -4.37
CA GLN A 188 -22.19 12.63 -5.20
C GLN A 188 -20.95 12.71 -4.33
N GLU A 189 -19.79 12.38 -4.91
CA GLU A 189 -18.52 12.35 -4.17
C GLU A 189 -18.16 13.71 -3.57
N SER A 190 -18.42 14.79 -4.28
CA SER A 190 -18.19 16.17 -3.82
C SER A 190 -19.02 16.57 -2.59
N GLU A 191 -20.12 15.84 -2.31
CA GLU A 191 -21.02 16.11 -1.18
C GLU A 191 -20.59 15.39 0.10
N VAL A 192 -19.73 14.36 0.00
CA VAL A 192 -19.37 13.48 1.14
C VAL A 192 -17.91 13.64 1.47
N LYS A 193 -17.62 13.92 2.74
CA LYS A 193 -16.27 13.98 3.29
C LYS A 193 -16.11 12.97 4.42
N LEU A 194 -15.06 12.17 4.37
CA LEU A 194 -14.70 11.22 5.41
C LEU A 194 -13.51 11.72 6.22
N ARG A 195 -13.56 11.50 7.54
CA ARG A 195 -12.45 11.77 8.45
C ARG A 195 -11.80 10.47 8.88
N PHE A 196 -10.60 10.25 8.40
CA PHE A 196 -9.80 9.07 8.67
C PHE A 196 -8.73 9.34 9.72
N ALA A 197 -8.49 8.38 10.60
CA ALA A 197 -7.31 8.36 11.46
C ALA A 197 -6.94 6.93 11.85
N GLY A 198 -5.64 6.64 11.89
CA GLY A 198 -5.09 5.35 12.26
C GLY A 198 -3.73 5.09 11.62
N LEU A 199 -3.43 3.82 11.36
CA LEU A 199 -2.24 3.36 10.66
C LEU A 199 -2.64 2.71 9.35
N ASN A 200 -1.69 2.51 8.45
CA ASN A 200 -1.93 1.78 7.21
C ASN A 200 -2.51 0.39 7.50
N HIS A 201 -3.61 0.04 6.83
CA HIS A 201 -4.38 -1.18 7.07
C HIS A 201 -4.99 -1.31 8.49
N MET A 202 -4.95 -0.23 9.25
CA MET A 202 -5.56 -0.11 10.57
C MET A 202 -6.12 1.32 10.76
N VAL A 203 -6.94 1.75 9.82
CA VAL A 203 -7.52 3.09 9.78
C VAL A 203 -9.03 3.01 9.95
N TRP A 204 -9.61 3.98 10.67
CA TRP A 204 -11.05 4.10 10.89
C TRP A 204 -11.59 5.36 10.22
N VAL A 205 -12.83 5.28 9.73
CA VAL A 205 -13.63 6.47 9.43
C VAL A 205 -14.34 6.88 10.72
N HIS A 206 -13.93 8.00 11.27
CA HIS A 206 -14.48 8.54 12.51
C HIS A 206 -15.69 9.44 12.27
N LYS A 207 -15.76 10.07 11.09
CA LYS A 207 -16.91 10.88 10.68
C LYS A 207 -17.18 10.75 9.20
N VAL A 208 -18.45 10.72 8.87
CA VAL A 208 -18.98 10.85 7.52
C VAL A 208 -19.85 12.10 7.48
N LEU A 209 -19.40 13.10 6.73
CA LEU A 209 -20.12 14.35 6.56
C LEU A 209 -20.75 14.39 5.19
N GLN A 210 -22.07 14.55 5.12
CA GLN A 210 -22.81 14.85 3.88
C GLN A 210 -23.24 16.33 3.90
N GLY A 211 -22.57 17.14 3.11
CA GLY A 211 -22.65 18.59 3.25
C GLY A 211 -22.20 19.08 4.63
N ARG A 212 -23.14 19.54 5.45
CA ARG A 212 -22.88 19.99 6.83
C ARG A 212 -23.35 18.99 7.89
N GLU A 213 -24.02 17.93 7.51
CA GLU A 213 -24.63 16.95 8.40
C GLU A 213 -23.64 15.80 8.70
N ASP A 214 -23.52 15.42 9.97
CA ASP A 214 -22.80 14.21 10.38
C ASP A 214 -23.74 13.01 10.24
N VAL A 215 -23.53 12.21 9.21
CA VAL A 215 -24.32 11.00 8.88
C VAL A 215 -23.62 9.71 9.27
N THR A 216 -22.60 9.76 10.12
CA THR A 216 -21.82 8.59 10.56
C THR A 216 -22.72 7.49 11.13
N GLY A 217 -23.67 7.86 12.01
CA GLY A 217 -24.63 6.93 12.59
C GLY A 217 -25.49 6.24 11.52
N LYS A 218 -25.98 6.99 10.52
CA LYS A 218 -26.75 6.44 9.40
C LYS A 218 -25.94 5.40 8.62
N VAL A 219 -24.67 5.67 8.33
CA VAL A 219 -23.80 4.70 7.63
C VAL A 219 -23.55 3.46 8.49
N ILE A 220 -23.34 3.63 9.79
CA ILE A 220 -23.20 2.50 10.73
C ILE A 220 -24.47 1.64 10.72
N ASP A 221 -25.66 2.24 10.78
CA ASP A 221 -26.93 1.49 10.72
C ASP A 221 -27.07 0.74 9.39
N MET A 222 -26.71 1.37 8.25
CA MET A 222 -26.72 0.70 6.94
C MET A 222 -25.80 -0.52 6.91
N LEU A 223 -24.61 -0.45 7.55
CA LEU A 223 -23.72 -1.59 7.70
C LEU A 223 -24.30 -2.68 8.62
N CYS A 224 -24.99 -2.29 9.68
CA CYS A 224 -25.73 -3.22 10.56
C CYS A 224 -26.89 -3.92 9.83
N ASP A 225 -27.50 -3.26 8.86
CA ASP A 225 -28.59 -3.78 8.01
C ASP A 225 -28.09 -4.59 6.80
N GLY A 226 -26.80 -4.93 6.77
CA GLY A 226 -26.21 -5.84 5.78
C GLY A 226 -25.59 -5.18 4.55
N LYS A 227 -25.46 -3.86 4.52
CA LYS A 227 -24.54 -3.22 3.56
C LYS A 227 -23.11 -3.59 3.91
N ALA A 228 -22.25 -3.69 2.92
CA ALA A 228 -20.90 -4.16 3.12
C ALA A 228 -19.86 -3.15 2.62
N LEU A 229 -18.74 -3.07 3.35
CA LEU A 229 -17.49 -2.47 2.87
C LEU A 229 -16.57 -3.64 2.52
N SER A 230 -16.56 -4.05 1.27
CA SER A 230 -15.79 -5.20 0.81
C SER A 230 -14.71 -4.80 -0.19
N MET A 231 -13.61 -5.54 -0.16
CA MET A 231 -12.52 -5.43 -1.14
C MET A 231 -12.23 -6.81 -1.72
N ASN A 232 -11.95 -6.91 -3.01
CA ASN A 232 -11.73 -8.18 -3.71
C ASN A 232 -10.63 -9.08 -3.11
N ASN A 233 -9.72 -8.50 -2.32
CA ASN A 233 -8.58 -9.18 -1.71
C ASN A 233 -8.78 -9.55 -0.24
N ILE A 234 -9.92 -9.17 0.37
CA ILE A 234 -10.24 -9.45 1.78
C ILE A 234 -11.60 -10.13 1.83
N LYS A 235 -11.66 -11.29 2.48
CA LYS A 235 -12.94 -11.99 2.67
C LYS A 235 -13.91 -11.11 3.44
N GLU A 236 -15.08 -10.91 2.84
CA GLU A 236 -16.17 -10.22 3.51
C GLU A 236 -16.75 -11.09 4.62
N LEU A 237 -16.69 -10.61 5.85
CA LEU A 237 -17.38 -11.15 7.01
C LEU A 237 -18.20 -10.03 7.65
N PRO A 238 -19.47 -10.25 7.97
CA PRO A 238 -20.32 -9.23 8.57
C PRO A 238 -19.82 -8.88 9.98
N TRP A 239 -19.87 -7.60 10.29
CA TRP A 239 -19.61 -7.13 11.64
C TRP A 239 -20.84 -7.36 12.54
N PRO A 240 -20.64 -7.78 13.80
CA PRO A 240 -21.74 -7.76 14.78
C PRO A 240 -22.28 -6.33 14.95
N ALA A 241 -23.60 -6.15 14.78
CA ALA A 241 -24.23 -4.82 14.81
C ALA A 241 -23.99 -4.09 16.15
N GLU A 242 -24.05 -4.79 17.28
CA GLU A 242 -23.77 -4.24 18.60
C GLU A 242 -22.34 -3.69 18.69
N PHE A 243 -21.36 -4.42 18.10
CA PHE A 243 -19.96 -3.98 18.05
C PHE A 243 -19.80 -2.67 17.27
N LEU A 244 -20.38 -2.57 16.05
CA LEU A 244 -20.26 -1.34 15.25
C LEU A 244 -20.89 -0.14 15.95
N ARG A 245 -22.07 -0.33 16.57
CA ARG A 245 -22.73 0.74 17.33
C ARG A 245 -21.95 1.16 18.56
N ALA A 246 -21.29 0.23 19.24
CA ALA A 246 -20.43 0.52 20.38
C ALA A 246 -19.14 1.25 19.95
N LEU A 247 -18.55 0.85 18.81
CA LEU A 247 -17.33 1.43 18.26
C LEU A 247 -17.51 2.90 17.83
N LYS A 248 -18.70 3.26 17.34
CA LYS A 248 -19.06 4.60 16.83
C LYS A 248 -18.13 5.13 15.73
N ALA A 249 -17.49 4.23 15.03
CA ALA A 249 -16.63 4.51 13.88
C ALA A 249 -16.70 3.34 12.90
N ILE A 250 -16.28 3.54 11.67
CA ILE A 250 -16.33 2.53 10.63
C ILE A 250 -14.93 1.96 10.45
N PRO A 251 -14.69 0.68 10.83
CA PRO A 251 -13.39 0.06 10.67
C PRO A 251 -13.11 -0.25 9.19
N CYS A 252 -11.87 -0.09 8.76
CA CYS A 252 -11.48 -0.54 7.43
C CYS A 252 -11.55 -2.08 7.32
N PRO A 253 -11.65 -2.63 6.10
CA PRO A 253 -11.77 -4.08 5.90
C PRO A 253 -10.71 -4.94 6.60
N TYR A 254 -9.47 -4.42 6.75
CA TYR A 254 -8.36 -5.11 7.40
C TYR A 254 -8.56 -5.38 8.89
N HIS A 255 -9.42 -4.60 9.57
CA HIS A 255 -9.72 -4.85 10.99
C HIS A 255 -10.33 -6.24 11.26
N ARG A 256 -10.88 -6.90 10.24
CA ARG A 256 -11.36 -8.28 10.36
C ARG A 256 -10.26 -9.24 10.79
N TYR A 257 -9.02 -9.01 10.36
CA TYR A 257 -7.88 -9.81 10.78
C TYR A 257 -7.59 -9.69 12.29
N PHE A 258 -7.89 -8.54 12.89
CA PHE A 258 -7.65 -8.28 14.32
C PHE A 258 -8.86 -8.64 15.21
N TRP A 259 -10.07 -8.44 14.72
CA TRP A 259 -11.28 -8.57 15.54
C TRP A 259 -12.17 -9.76 15.18
N LEU A 260 -11.97 -10.37 14.01
CA LEU A 260 -12.63 -11.59 13.57
C LEU A 260 -11.59 -12.67 13.24
N THR A 261 -10.43 -12.65 13.91
CA THR A 261 -9.26 -13.50 13.63
C THR A 261 -9.59 -14.98 13.47
N PRO A 262 -10.37 -15.64 14.37
CA PRO A 262 -10.67 -17.07 14.21
C PRO A 262 -11.44 -17.38 12.92
N ALA A 263 -12.41 -16.54 12.55
CA ALA A 263 -13.21 -16.72 11.36
C ALA A 263 -12.38 -16.44 10.08
N MET A 264 -11.56 -15.38 10.08
CA MET A 264 -10.66 -15.09 8.97
C MET A 264 -9.64 -16.21 8.76
N LEU A 265 -9.04 -16.73 9.83
CA LEU A 265 -8.09 -17.85 9.75
C LEU A 265 -8.75 -19.12 9.20
N ALA A 266 -9.96 -19.43 9.64
CA ALA A 266 -10.71 -20.58 9.13
C ALA A 266 -10.96 -20.47 7.62
N GLU A 267 -11.32 -19.28 7.12
CA GLU A 267 -11.52 -19.00 5.71
C GLU A 267 -10.20 -19.13 4.90
N GLU A 268 -9.08 -18.61 5.43
CA GLU A 268 -7.78 -18.72 4.78
C GLU A 268 -7.30 -20.18 4.71
N ILE A 269 -7.47 -20.98 5.79
CA ILE A 269 -7.14 -22.40 5.80
C ILE A 269 -8.00 -23.16 4.79
N ALA A 270 -9.30 -22.87 4.72
CA ALA A 270 -10.20 -23.51 3.76
C ALA A 270 -9.83 -23.14 2.31
N ALA A 271 -9.52 -21.88 2.05
CA ALA A 271 -9.06 -21.41 0.74
C ALA A 271 -7.74 -22.07 0.34
N ALA A 272 -6.75 -22.12 1.24
CA ALA A 272 -5.45 -22.72 0.97
C ALA A 272 -5.52 -24.21 0.59
N LYS A 273 -6.52 -24.95 1.12
CA LYS A 273 -6.77 -26.35 0.80
C LYS A 273 -7.47 -26.57 -0.55
N THR A 274 -8.22 -25.61 -1.04
CA THR A 274 -9.09 -25.74 -2.22
C THR A 274 -8.64 -24.95 -3.43
N LYS A 275 -8.37 -23.66 -3.24
CA LYS A 275 -8.02 -22.68 -4.29
C LYS A 275 -6.56 -22.27 -4.28
N GLY A 276 -5.84 -22.62 -3.21
CA GLY A 276 -4.52 -22.11 -2.90
C GLY A 276 -4.59 -20.84 -2.05
N THR A 277 -3.43 -20.39 -1.55
CA THR A 277 -3.32 -19.10 -0.85
C THR A 277 -3.66 -17.94 -1.77
N ARG A 278 -3.86 -16.73 -1.22
CA ARG A 278 -4.13 -15.55 -2.06
C ARG A 278 -3.00 -15.27 -3.04
N ALA A 279 -1.75 -15.47 -2.65
CA ALA A 279 -0.60 -15.33 -3.54
C ALA A 279 -0.67 -16.28 -4.74
N GLU A 280 -1.00 -17.55 -4.49
CA GLU A 280 -1.12 -18.56 -5.54
C GLU A 280 -2.28 -18.28 -6.51
N GLN A 281 -3.38 -17.73 -6.01
CA GLN A 281 -4.48 -17.26 -6.85
C GLN A 281 -4.05 -16.07 -7.72
N VAL A 282 -3.32 -15.10 -7.13
CA VAL A 282 -2.80 -13.93 -7.86
C VAL A 282 -1.77 -14.32 -8.90
N MET A 283 -0.94 -15.37 -8.67
CA MET A 283 0.00 -15.88 -9.70
C MET A 283 -0.72 -16.29 -10.98
N LYS A 284 -1.88 -16.96 -10.85
CA LYS A 284 -2.67 -17.38 -12.03
C LYS A 284 -3.21 -16.17 -12.79
N VAL A 285 -3.81 -15.23 -12.07
CA VAL A 285 -4.31 -13.98 -12.69
C VAL A 285 -3.18 -13.18 -13.34
N GLU A 286 -2.02 -13.10 -12.69
CA GLU A 286 -0.86 -12.39 -13.26
C GLU A 286 -0.36 -13.06 -14.56
N GLN A 287 -0.33 -14.39 -14.61
CA GLN A 287 0.04 -15.12 -15.83
C GLN A 287 -0.91 -14.82 -16.99
N GLU A 288 -2.22 -14.81 -16.73
CA GLU A 288 -3.23 -14.46 -17.73
C GLU A 288 -3.09 -13.01 -18.19
N LEU A 289 -2.84 -12.06 -17.24
CA LEU A 289 -2.63 -10.66 -17.57
C LEU A 289 -1.39 -10.45 -18.46
N PHE A 290 -0.26 -11.09 -18.16
CA PHE A 290 0.95 -10.93 -18.98
C PHE A 290 0.77 -11.53 -20.39
N ALA A 291 -0.03 -12.59 -20.55
CA ALA A 291 -0.39 -13.09 -21.86
C ALA A 291 -1.20 -12.05 -22.67
N LEU A 292 -2.15 -11.36 -22.02
CA LEU A 292 -2.89 -10.26 -22.66
C LEU A 292 -1.98 -9.05 -22.96
N TYR A 293 -1.10 -8.67 -22.04
CA TYR A 293 -0.19 -7.52 -22.24
C TYR A 293 0.81 -7.73 -23.38
N ALA A 294 1.17 -8.98 -23.65
CA ALA A 294 2.04 -9.35 -24.76
C ALA A 294 1.35 -9.27 -26.12
N ASP A 295 0.00 -9.23 -26.18
CA ASP A 295 -0.72 -9.09 -27.43
C ASP A 295 -0.42 -7.73 -28.09
N PRO A 296 0.15 -7.71 -29.32
CA PRO A 296 0.46 -6.48 -30.02
C PRO A 296 -0.77 -5.66 -30.42
N GLN A 297 -1.97 -6.23 -30.37
CA GLN A 297 -3.23 -5.54 -30.66
C GLN A 297 -3.83 -4.86 -29.44
N LEU A 298 -3.32 -5.16 -28.24
CA LEU A 298 -3.82 -4.53 -27.01
C LEU A 298 -3.23 -3.11 -26.89
N GLU A 299 -4.09 -2.11 -26.89
CA GLU A 299 -3.73 -0.68 -26.85
C GLU A 299 -4.32 0.05 -25.62
N GLU A 300 -5.08 -0.65 -24.77
CA GLU A 300 -5.70 -0.12 -23.56
C GLU A 300 -5.51 -1.11 -22.39
N LYS A 301 -5.78 -0.64 -21.18
CA LYS A 301 -5.79 -1.49 -19.99
C LYS A 301 -6.90 -2.54 -20.09
N PRO A 302 -6.62 -3.83 -19.96
CA PRO A 302 -7.67 -4.85 -20.03
C PRO A 302 -8.52 -4.87 -18.76
N GLU A 303 -9.81 -5.15 -18.90
CA GLU A 303 -10.75 -5.25 -17.77
C GLU A 303 -10.35 -6.31 -16.74
N GLN A 304 -9.68 -7.37 -17.16
CA GLN A 304 -9.20 -8.47 -16.33
C GLN A 304 -8.25 -7.99 -15.21
N LEU A 305 -7.63 -6.83 -15.36
CA LEU A 305 -6.78 -6.26 -14.29
C LEU A 305 -7.57 -6.00 -13.00
N SER A 306 -8.87 -5.72 -13.09
CA SER A 306 -9.75 -5.52 -11.94
C SER A 306 -9.83 -6.75 -11.02
N PHE A 307 -9.63 -7.97 -11.53
CA PHE A 307 -9.67 -9.21 -10.75
C PHE A 307 -8.45 -9.40 -9.85
N ARG A 308 -7.35 -8.73 -10.16
CA ARG A 308 -6.14 -8.80 -9.33
C ARG A 308 -6.32 -8.14 -7.96
N GLY A 309 -7.23 -7.21 -7.82
CA GLY A 309 -7.40 -6.32 -6.67
C GLY A 309 -6.51 -5.08 -6.81
N GLY A 310 -6.69 -4.08 -5.96
CA GLY A 310 -5.92 -2.82 -6.02
C GLY A 310 -6.61 -1.74 -6.88
N ALA A 311 -7.92 -1.82 -7.06
CA ALA A 311 -8.70 -0.78 -7.72
C ALA A 311 -8.39 0.62 -7.14
N TYR A 312 -8.39 1.64 -8.01
CA TYR A 312 -8.16 3.05 -7.68
C TYR A 312 -6.74 3.42 -7.22
N TYR A 313 -5.76 2.51 -7.31
CA TYR A 313 -4.37 2.86 -6.97
C TYR A 313 -3.82 3.95 -7.89
N SER A 314 -4.08 3.84 -9.19
CA SER A 314 -3.65 4.85 -10.16
C SER A 314 -4.32 6.20 -9.93
N GLU A 315 -5.60 6.18 -9.57
CA GLU A 315 -6.35 7.41 -9.29
C GLU A 315 -5.69 8.19 -8.14
N VAL A 316 -5.49 7.53 -6.99
CA VAL A 316 -4.82 8.15 -5.82
C VAL A 316 -3.41 8.64 -6.18
N ALA A 317 -2.64 7.84 -6.93
CA ALA A 317 -1.28 8.21 -7.30
C ALA A 317 -1.22 9.44 -8.19
N VAL A 318 -2.00 9.43 -9.25
CA VAL A 318 -1.95 10.51 -10.23
C VAL A 318 -2.58 11.77 -9.67
N GLU A 319 -3.60 11.65 -8.79
CA GLU A 319 -4.11 12.78 -8.02
C GLU A 319 -3.06 13.37 -7.08
N LEU A 320 -2.30 12.52 -6.39
CA LEU A 320 -1.21 12.98 -5.53
C LEU A 320 -0.13 13.70 -6.34
N ILE A 321 0.29 13.14 -7.48
CA ILE A 321 1.25 13.79 -8.38
C ILE A 321 0.71 15.14 -8.83
N ASN A 322 -0.55 15.20 -9.25
CA ASN A 322 -1.21 16.42 -9.70
C ASN A 322 -1.28 17.48 -8.59
N ALA A 323 -1.64 17.07 -7.38
CA ALA A 323 -1.74 17.97 -6.23
C ALA A 323 -0.38 18.58 -5.85
N ILE A 324 0.70 17.80 -5.90
CA ILE A 324 2.06 18.27 -5.64
C ILE A 324 2.55 19.16 -6.78
N TYR A 325 2.48 18.68 -8.04
CA TYR A 325 3.00 19.35 -9.21
C TYR A 325 2.34 20.71 -9.46
N ASN A 326 1.03 20.78 -9.31
CA ASN A 326 0.22 21.98 -9.54
C ASN A 326 -0.07 22.78 -8.26
N ASN A 327 0.49 22.40 -7.12
CA ASN A 327 0.36 23.09 -5.83
C ASN A 327 -1.12 23.32 -5.42
N LEU A 328 -1.96 22.27 -5.47
CA LEU A 328 -3.42 22.43 -5.38
C LEU A 328 -3.96 22.63 -3.98
N GLY A 329 -3.23 22.24 -2.93
CA GLY A 329 -3.78 22.23 -1.56
C GLY A 329 -4.92 21.22 -1.38
N ALA A 330 -4.88 20.11 -2.09
CA ALA A 330 -5.93 19.09 -2.08
C ALA A 330 -5.97 18.31 -0.76
N GLU A 331 -7.16 17.98 -0.27
CA GLU A 331 -7.30 17.09 0.90
C GLU A 331 -7.33 15.65 0.43
N MET A 332 -6.36 14.82 0.89
CA MET A 332 -6.25 13.40 0.57
C MET A 332 -5.86 12.60 1.82
N VAL A 333 -6.17 11.28 1.82
CA VAL A 333 -5.75 10.39 2.92
C VAL A 333 -4.42 9.73 2.56
N MET A 334 -3.37 10.03 3.32
CA MET A 334 -2.00 9.63 3.02
C MET A 334 -1.32 9.00 4.23
N ASN A 335 -0.31 8.16 3.95
CA ASN A 335 0.65 7.72 4.95
C ASN A 335 1.78 8.74 5.04
N THR A 336 1.84 9.48 6.13
CA THR A 336 2.81 10.55 6.37
C THR A 336 3.17 10.66 7.84
N ARG A 337 4.23 11.42 8.16
CA ARG A 337 4.60 11.68 9.56
C ARG A 337 3.44 12.24 10.34
N ASN A 338 3.30 11.79 11.58
CA ASN A 338 2.25 12.21 12.49
C ASN A 338 2.28 13.74 12.77
N ASN A 339 3.46 14.28 13.05
CA ASN A 339 3.63 15.71 13.37
C ASN A 339 2.56 16.25 14.34
N GLY A 340 2.18 15.44 15.36
CA GLY A 340 1.17 15.78 16.36
C GLY A 340 -0.29 15.58 15.91
N ALA A 341 -0.57 15.10 14.73
CA ALA A 341 -1.95 14.94 14.22
C ALA A 341 -2.79 13.98 15.08
N ILE A 342 -2.23 12.82 15.43
CA ILE A 342 -2.85 11.84 16.34
C ILE A 342 -2.09 11.88 17.66
N HIS A 343 -2.78 12.31 18.72
CA HIS A 343 -2.17 12.44 20.05
C HIS A 343 -1.79 11.06 20.62
N GLY A 344 -0.64 10.99 21.26
CA GLY A 344 -0.12 9.77 21.89
C GLY A 344 0.70 8.87 20.96
N LEU A 345 0.82 9.22 19.68
CA LEU A 345 1.84 8.70 18.77
C LEU A 345 2.96 9.73 18.63
N ASP A 346 4.20 9.25 18.48
CA ASP A 346 5.36 10.11 18.28
C ASP A 346 5.24 10.93 16.98
N ASP A 347 5.84 12.11 16.93
CA ASP A 347 5.78 13.01 15.78
C ASP A 347 6.40 12.41 14.51
N ASP A 348 7.40 11.56 14.67
CA ASP A 348 8.07 10.86 13.57
C ASP A 348 7.41 9.52 13.16
N ALA A 349 6.35 9.09 13.87
CA ALA A 349 5.57 7.92 13.48
C ALA A 349 4.82 8.21 12.18
N VAL A 350 4.75 7.23 11.28
CA VAL A 350 3.89 7.34 10.09
C VAL A 350 2.48 6.89 10.44
N VAL A 351 1.51 7.74 10.11
CA VAL A 351 0.07 7.54 10.33
C VAL A 351 -0.68 7.63 9.00
N GLU A 352 -1.85 7.01 8.91
CA GLU A 352 -2.76 7.15 7.77
C GLU A 352 -3.93 8.07 8.18
N THR A 353 -3.97 9.28 7.61
CA THR A 353 -4.95 10.30 7.99
C THR A 353 -5.17 11.31 6.87
N ASN A 354 -6.27 12.08 6.94
CA ASN A 354 -6.49 13.19 6.03
C ASN A 354 -5.31 14.17 6.12
N SER A 355 -4.83 14.59 4.97
CA SER A 355 -3.68 15.48 4.83
C SER A 355 -3.95 16.51 3.75
N ILE A 356 -3.39 17.70 3.87
CA ILE A 356 -3.35 18.70 2.80
C ILE A 356 -2.11 18.45 1.95
N ILE A 357 -2.31 18.36 0.65
CA ILE A 357 -1.27 18.06 -0.33
C ILE A 357 -1.01 19.29 -1.20
N ASP A 358 0.20 19.78 -1.17
CA ASP A 358 0.67 20.86 -2.03
C ASP A 358 2.12 20.62 -2.49
N ALA A 359 2.78 21.61 -3.10
CA ALA A 359 4.16 21.48 -3.56
C ALA A 359 5.19 21.16 -2.46
N GLN A 360 4.85 21.30 -1.19
CA GLN A 360 5.69 20.91 -0.05
C GLN A 360 5.47 19.44 0.38
N GLY A 361 4.50 18.75 -0.23
CA GLY A 361 4.13 17.38 0.10
C GLY A 361 2.89 17.26 0.98
N ALA A 362 2.82 16.24 1.83
CA ALA A 362 1.67 15.93 2.66
C ALA A 362 1.83 16.55 4.07
N ARG A 363 0.83 17.31 4.50
CA ARG A 363 0.71 17.80 5.87
C ARG A 363 -0.53 17.22 6.52
N PRO A 364 -0.38 16.37 7.56
CA PRO A 364 -1.51 15.73 8.21
C PRO A 364 -2.41 16.76 8.90
N LEU A 365 -3.71 16.56 8.82
CA LEU A 365 -4.69 17.34 9.55
C LEU A 365 -4.77 16.85 11.00
N ALA A 366 -4.86 17.78 11.94
CA ALA A 366 -5.02 17.46 13.34
C ALA A 366 -6.32 16.65 13.57
N PHE A 367 -6.17 15.51 14.21
CA PHE A 367 -7.26 14.62 14.61
C PHE A 367 -7.52 14.70 16.12
N GLY A 368 -6.46 14.67 16.92
CA GLY A 368 -6.51 14.59 18.37
C GLY A 368 -6.33 13.15 18.89
N PRO A 369 -6.82 12.83 20.10
CA PRO A 369 -6.65 11.50 20.68
C PRO A 369 -7.58 10.47 20.02
N LEU A 370 -7.07 9.28 19.76
CA LEU A 370 -7.90 8.13 19.38
C LEU A 370 -8.74 7.66 20.58
N PRO A 371 -10.00 7.20 20.36
CA PRO A 371 -10.78 6.55 21.39
C PRO A 371 -10.03 5.37 22.03
N PRO A 372 -10.21 5.09 23.33
CA PRO A 372 -9.47 4.03 24.04
C PRO A 372 -9.52 2.65 23.36
N ALA A 373 -10.68 2.26 22.81
CA ALA A 373 -10.86 1.00 22.09
C ALA A 373 -9.99 0.84 20.83
N MET A 374 -9.56 1.95 20.25
CA MET A 374 -8.71 1.98 19.06
C MET A 374 -7.24 2.25 19.44
N ASN A 375 -7.02 3.14 20.41
CA ASN A 375 -5.68 3.58 20.79
C ASN A 375 -4.78 2.43 21.26
N GLY A 376 -5.28 1.52 22.08
CA GLY A 376 -4.49 0.38 22.59
C GLY A 376 -3.95 -0.49 21.47
N LEU A 377 -4.80 -0.87 20.50
CA LEU A 377 -4.40 -1.64 19.34
C LEU A 377 -3.44 -0.87 18.43
N THR A 378 -3.70 0.44 18.22
CA THR A 378 -2.83 1.31 17.42
C THR A 378 -1.42 1.40 18.01
N GLN A 379 -1.29 1.59 19.33
CA GLN A 379 0.01 1.63 20.02
C GLN A 379 0.76 0.31 19.89
N GLN A 380 0.08 -0.82 20.07
CA GLN A 380 0.69 -2.14 19.96
C GLN A 380 1.20 -2.41 18.53
N VAL A 381 0.39 -2.09 17.51
CA VAL A 381 0.80 -2.27 16.12
C VAL A 381 1.93 -1.29 15.74
N LYS A 382 1.88 -0.05 16.21
CA LYS A 382 2.98 0.90 15.97
C LYS A 382 4.29 0.45 16.62
N ALA A 383 4.24 -0.14 17.82
CA ALA A 383 5.42 -0.72 18.45
C ALA A 383 5.98 -1.90 17.63
N PHE A 384 5.11 -2.77 17.13
CA PHE A 384 5.49 -3.85 16.21
C PHE A 384 6.16 -3.31 14.93
N GLU A 385 5.57 -2.29 14.31
CA GLU A 385 6.12 -1.67 13.09
C GLU A 385 7.53 -1.11 13.33
N ARG A 386 7.74 -0.38 14.43
CA ARG A 386 9.04 0.20 14.78
C ARG A 386 10.11 -0.83 15.08
N LEU A 387 9.78 -1.87 15.83
CA LEU A 387 10.69 -3.00 16.09
C LEU A 387 11.04 -3.74 14.79
N THR A 388 10.09 -3.87 13.86
CA THR A 388 10.32 -4.47 12.54
C THR A 388 11.29 -3.62 11.70
N ILE A 389 11.13 -2.29 11.72
CA ILE A 389 12.03 -1.36 11.02
C ILE A 389 13.44 -1.47 11.60
N GLU A 390 13.57 -1.42 12.92
CA GLU A 390 14.84 -1.56 13.62
C GLU A 390 15.56 -2.88 13.25
N ALA A 391 14.82 -3.99 13.30
CA ALA A 391 15.32 -5.28 12.91
C ALA A 391 15.79 -5.33 11.45
N ALA A 392 15.01 -4.75 10.54
CA ALA A 392 15.33 -4.76 9.11
C ALA A 392 16.55 -3.89 8.75
N VAL A 393 16.70 -2.75 9.43
CA VAL A 393 17.81 -1.81 9.16
C VAL A 393 19.14 -2.33 9.72
N HIS A 394 19.12 -2.89 10.93
CA HIS A 394 20.34 -3.25 11.66
C HIS A 394 20.65 -4.75 11.68
N GLY A 395 19.78 -5.61 11.12
CA GLY A 395 19.92 -7.05 11.23
C GLY A 395 19.77 -7.56 12.66
N CYS A 396 19.06 -6.80 13.51
CA CYS A 396 18.95 -7.09 14.95
C CYS A 396 17.93 -8.20 15.20
N ARG A 397 18.42 -9.39 15.58
CA ARG A 397 17.56 -10.55 15.83
C ARG A 397 16.68 -10.37 17.07
N GLU A 398 17.18 -9.68 18.09
CA GLU A 398 16.42 -9.38 19.30
C GLU A 398 15.23 -8.46 18.99
N SER A 399 15.43 -7.39 18.22
CA SER A 399 14.34 -6.52 17.76
C SER A 399 13.34 -7.28 16.88
N ALA A 400 13.81 -8.20 16.04
CA ALA A 400 12.95 -9.05 15.20
C ALA A 400 12.07 -9.98 16.05
N LEU A 401 12.62 -10.59 17.10
CA LEU A 401 11.87 -11.42 18.05
C LEU A 401 10.82 -10.59 18.80
N LEU A 402 11.23 -9.45 19.33
CA LEU A 402 10.33 -8.55 20.05
C LEU A 402 9.21 -8.01 19.13
N ALA A 403 9.49 -7.75 17.86
CA ALA A 403 8.49 -7.39 16.89
C ALA A 403 7.40 -8.47 16.77
N LEU A 404 7.79 -9.74 16.60
CA LEU A 404 6.83 -10.84 16.50
C LEU A 404 6.01 -11.02 17.79
N VAL A 405 6.65 -10.94 18.96
CA VAL A 405 5.96 -11.04 20.26
C VAL A 405 4.98 -9.89 20.46
N THR A 406 5.35 -8.69 20.03
CA THR A 406 4.51 -7.48 20.15
C THR A 406 3.37 -7.47 19.13
N ASN A 407 3.50 -8.19 18.00
CA ASN A 407 2.45 -8.25 16.99
C ASN A 407 1.18 -8.91 17.56
N PRO A 408 0.02 -8.22 17.56
CA PRO A 408 -1.21 -8.76 18.13
C PRO A 408 -1.74 -10.03 17.44
N LEU A 409 -1.25 -10.33 16.23
CA LEU A 409 -1.63 -11.52 15.45
C LEU A 409 -0.66 -12.70 15.64
N VAL A 410 0.37 -12.54 16.47
CA VAL A 410 1.33 -13.60 16.87
C VAL A 410 1.27 -13.81 18.38
N GLY A 411 1.72 -12.86 19.16
CA GLY A 411 1.41 -12.66 20.58
C GLY A 411 2.02 -13.63 21.60
N ASN A 412 2.84 -14.62 21.20
CA ASN A 412 3.49 -15.52 22.16
C ASN A 412 4.97 -15.76 21.83
N VAL A 413 5.78 -15.97 22.87
CA VAL A 413 7.25 -16.08 22.73
C VAL A 413 7.68 -17.37 22.04
N THR A 414 7.04 -18.47 22.34
CA THR A 414 7.46 -19.80 21.84
C THR A 414 7.29 -19.87 20.32
N ASP A 415 6.10 -19.50 19.83
CA ASP A 415 5.85 -19.47 18.38
C ASP A 415 6.69 -18.40 17.70
N ALA A 416 6.86 -17.23 18.32
CA ALA A 416 7.67 -16.14 17.77
C ALA A 416 9.13 -16.55 17.52
N GLN A 417 9.75 -17.34 18.43
CA GLN A 417 11.11 -17.84 18.24
C GLN A 417 11.19 -18.79 17.05
N ALA A 418 10.30 -19.78 16.99
CA ALA A 418 10.28 -20.75 15.89
C ALA A 418 9.96 -20.07 14.53
N LEU A 419 9.01 -19.14 14.53
CA LEU A 419 8.66 -18.34 13.35
C LEU A 419 9.83 -17.51 12.86
N LEU A 420 10.56 -16.84 13.76
CA LEU A 420 11.72 -16.03 13.40
C LEU A 420 12.78 -16.88 12.70
N ASP A 421 13.10 -18.05 13.25
CA ASP A 421 14.07 -18.98 12.65
C ASP A 421 13.67 -19.39 11.24
N GLU A 422 12.39 -19.70 11.02
CA GLU A 422 11.87 -20.07 9.70
C GLU A 422 11.84 -18.86 8.76
N VAL A 423 11.39 -17.70 9.21
CA VAL A 423 11.39 -16.46 8.40
C VAL A 423 12.79 -16.15 7.91
N LEU A 424 13.80 -16.17 8.80
CA LEU A 424 15.18 -15.90 8.43
C LEU A 424 15.74 -16.97 7.48
N THR A 425 15.39 -18.24 7.67
CA THR A 425 15.82 -19.34 6.81
C THR A 425 15.24 -19.23 5.41
N ILE A 426 13.90 -19.07 5.28
CA ILE A 426 13.21 -19.00 4.01
C ILE A 426 13.64 -17.77 3.20
N ASN A 427 13.92 -16.67 3.89
CA ASN A 427 14.24 -15.39 3.27
C ASN A 427 15.75 -15.07 3.22
N ARG A 428 16.63 -16.02 3.57
CA ARG A 428 18.06 -15.82 3.74
C ARG A 428 18.74 -15.06 2.59
N GLN A 429 18.34 -15.34 1.35
CA GLN A 429 18.92 -14.70 0.16
C GLN A 429 18.66 -13.17 0.08
N TRP A 430 17.61 -12.68 0.75
CA TRP A 430 17.25 -11.26 0.79
C TRP A 430 17.53 -10.59 2.13
N LEU A 431 17.92 -11.36 3.16
CA LEU A 431 18.14 -10.90 4.53
C LEU A 431 19.62 -10.92 4.88
N THR A 432 20.44 -10.35 4.00
CA THR A 432 21.91 -10.34 4.16
C THR A 432 22.38 -9.61 5.42
N GLN A 433 21.58 -8.68 5.93
CA GLN A 433 21.85 -7.94 7.18
C GLN A 433 21.74 -8.80 8.44
N PHE A 434 21.16 -10.01 8.38
CA PHE A 434 21.07 -10.94 9.50
C PHE A 434 22.16 -12.04 9.49
N ASN A 435 23.14 -11.97 8.57
CA ASN A 435 24.22 -12.93 8.43
C ASN A 435 25.42 -12.58 9.34
#